data_232bdf1fed059a14e152a944a7697b89
#
_entry.id   232bdf1fed059a14e152a944a7697b89
#
_cell.length_a   1.000
_cell.length_b   1.000
_cell.length_c   1.000
_cell.angle_alpha   90.00
_cell.angle_beta   90.00
_cell.angle_gamma   90.00
#
_symmetry.space_group_name_H-M   'P 1'
#
loop_
_entity.id
_entity.type
_entity.pdbx_description
1 polymer ?
#
loop_
_entity_poly.entity_id
_entity_poly.type
_entity_poly.pdbx_seq_one_letter_code
_entity_poly.pdbx_strand_id
1 'polypeptide(L)'
;MLKFQSNDTTIIATFEDFILTTYVIIDELYHRFAPSEVRKRRHVLDAKLSDSEIITIALCGELVGIDSENAWFSFVKKNYRHLFPQLCSRSRFNRTRRALMQTTELLRQKLLSDFPVPISPYCIIDSFPLAVCKFGRARYCKVFRNHGADYGKCPSKKETYFGYKVHALITLEGYITAFEITPASTDDREGLRDLVDNCSNFTVLADKGYVGERLMQEMQEQNICLFALKRSNSKENWTKSVRQLIFKQRRRVETVFSQLTGQLNAERVLAKSFQGLCTRLVNKVLAYNLCIALNSIFNEPCELGKIKELIF
;
A
#
# COMPACT_ATOMS: atom_id res chain seq x y z
N MET A 1 18.37 13.08 3.25
CA MET A 1 17.14 13.84 3.54
C MET A 1 16.91 14.76 2.36
N LEU A 2 15.90 14.47 1.53
CA LEU A 2 15.46 15.39 0.49
C LEU A 2 15.05 16.69 1.18
N LYS A 3 15.86 17.72 1.02
CA LYS A 3 15.50 19.06 1.51
C LYS A 3 14.61 19.70 0.47
N PHE A 4 13.32 19.44 0.53
CA PHE A 4 12.35 20.31 -0.12
C PHE A 4 12.38 21.64 0.65
N GLN A 5 13.00 22.65 0.06
CA GLN A 5 12.95 24.01 0.63
C GLN A 5 11.61 24.61 0.26
N SER A 6 10.95 25.24 1.21
CA SER A 6 9.65 25.91 1.02
C SER A 6 9.66 27.04 -0.04
N ASN A 7 10.83 27.34 -0.62
CA ASN A 7 11.01 28.32 -1.68
C ASN A 7 11.23 27.70 -3.07
N ASP A 8 11.23 26.37 -3.18
CA ASP A 8 11.28 25.72 -4.48
C ASP A 8 9.91 25.82 -5.14
N THR A 9 9.81 26.67 -6.14
CA THR A 9 8.66 26.81 -7.05
C THR A 9 8.52 25.62 -7.99
N THR A 10 8.88 24.42 -7.55
CA THR A 10 8.68 23.19 -8.34
C THR A 10 7.20 22.88 -8.34
N ILE A 11 6.50 23.36 -9.35
CA ILE A 11 5.09 23.05 -9.59
C ILE A 11 5.06 21.73 -10.36
N ILE A 12 4.42 20.71 -9.80
CA ILE A 12 4.04 19.52 -10.56
C ILE A 12 2.80 19.90 -11.40
N ALA A 13 3.04 20.33 -12.62
CA ALA A 13 1.98 20.83 -13.51
C ALA A 13 1.50 19.77 -14.52
N THR A 14 2.34 18.77 -14.78
CA THR A 14 2.06 17.72 -15.77
C THR A 14 2.34 16.34 -15.18
N PHE A 15 1.77 15.30 -15.80
CA PHE A 15 2.11 13.93 -15.43
C PHE A 15 3.59 13.58 -15.68
N GLU A 16 4.23 14.27 -16.61
CA GLU A 16 5.66 14.15 -16.86
C GLU A 16 6.49 14.67 -15.68
N ASP A 17 6.14 15.85 -15.14
CA ASP A 17 6.76 16.39 -13.92
C ASP A 17 6.57 15.43 -12.74
N PHE A 18 5.39 14.82 -12.64
CA PHE A 18 5.12 13.81 -11.62
C PHE A 18 6.02 12.57 -11.79
N ILE A 19 6.22 12.08 -13.02
CA ILE A 19 7.16 10.96 -13.30
C ILE A 19 8.56 11.32 -12.87
N LEU A 20 9.05 12.52 -13.22
CA LEU A 20 10.40 13.01 -12.88
C LEU A 20 10.55 13.15 -11.36
N THR A 21 9.60 13.77 -10.69
CA THR A 21 9.60 13.91 -9.22
C THR A 21 9.61 12.56 -8.54
N THR A 22 8.76 11.63 -8.99
CA THR A 22 8.73 10.26 -8.49
C THR A 22 10.08 9.57 -8.69
N TYR A 23 10.70 9.72 -9.86
CA TYR A 23 12.01 9.14 -10.14
C TYR A 23 13.08 9.66 -9.18
N VAL A 24 13.16 10.97 -8.98
CA VAL A 24 14.17 11.59 -8.07
C VAL A 24 14.01 11.05 -6.65
N ILE A 25 12.78 10.96 -6.14
CA ILE A 25 12.51 10.43 -4.80
C ILE A 25 12.90 8.95 -4.69
N ILE A 26 12.47 8.14 -5.65
CA ILE A 26 12.75 6.70 -5.65
C ILE A 26 14.24 6.43 -5.83
N ASP A 27 14.93 7.19 -6.67
CA ASP A 27 16.36 7.03 -6.91
C ASP A 27 17.19 7.38 -5.66
N GLU A 28 16.86 8.46 -4.97
CA GLU A 28 17.52 8.82 -3.71
C GLU A 28 17.27 7.76 -2.63
N LEU A 29 16.02 7.32 -2.44
CA LEU A 29 15.70 6.26 -1.49
C LEU A 29 16.42 4.95 -1.85
N TYR A 30 16.49 4.62 -3.15
CA TYR A 30 17.17 3.42 -3.64
C TYR A 30 18.67 3.47 -3.33
N HIS A 31 19.33 4.58 -3.62
CA HIS A 31 20.78 4.73 -3.37
C HIS A 31 21.12 4.68 -1.87
N ARG A 32 20.25 5.19 -1.03
CA ARG A 32 20.46 5.22 0.42
C ARG A 32 20.14 3.89 1.10
N PHE A 33 19.08 3.21 0.69
CA PHE A 33 18.51 2.11 1.47
C PHE A 33 18.50 0.76 0.76
N ALA A 34 18.62 0.69 -0.57
CA ALA A 34 18.62 -0.59 -1.25
C ALA A 34 19.81 -1.46 -0.82
N PRO A 35 19.60 -2.76 -0.53
CA PRO A 35 20.66 -3.67 -0.10
C PRO A 35 21.80 -3.75 -1.11
N SER A 36 23.04 -3.90 -0.62
CA SER A 36 24.23 -3.98 -1.47
C SER A 36 24.17 -5.16 -2.45
N GLU A 37 23.57 -6.28 -2.06
CA GLU A 37 23.38 -7.48 -2.87
C GLU A 37 22.47 -7.19 -4.08
N VAL A 38 21.46 -6.36 -3.90
CA VAL A 38 20.56 -5.91 -4.99
C VAL A 38 21.30 -4.98 -5.93
N ARG A 39 22.01 -3.98 -5.38
CA ARG A 39 22.76 -2.98 -6.17
C ARG A 39 23.94 -3.56 -6.94
N LYS A 40 24.56 -4.63 -6.44
CA LYS A 40 25.74 -5.29 -7.03
C LYS A 40 25.41 -6.63 -7.71
N ARG A 41 24.11 -6.95 -7.90
CA ARG A 41 23.73 -8.21 -8.55
C ARG A 41 24.26 -8.30 -9.99
N ARG A 42 24.46 -9.51 -10.45
CA ARG A 42 24.98 -9.78 -11.80
C ARG A 42 24.17 -9.04 -12.88
N HIS A 43 24.87 -8.42 -13.82
CA HIS A 43 24.30 -7.67 -14.96
C HIS A 43 23.43 -6.45 -14.60
N VAL A 44 23.57 -5.87 -13.40
CA VAL A 44 22.84 -4.66 -13.05
C VAL A 44 23.39 -3.45 -13.82
N LEU A 45 24.70 -3.37 -14.01
CA LEU A 45 25.36 -2.27 -14.74
C LEU A 45 25.09 -2.30 -16.26
N ASP A 46 24.81 -3.48 -16.81
CA ASP A 46 24.47 -3.66 -18.22
C ASP A 46 22.95 -3.53 -18.47
N ALA A 47 22.17 -3.20 -17.45
CA ALA A 47 20.74 -3.08 -17.56
C ALA A 47 20.36 -1.80 -18.33
N LYS A 48 19.45 -1.92 -19.30
CA LYS A 48 18.95 -0.79 -20.08
C LYS A 48 18.19 0.24 -19.23
N LEU A 49 17.45 -0.23 -18.24
CA LEU A 49 16.77 0.59 -17.24
C LEU A 49 17.41 0.34 -15.88
N SER A 50 17.64 1.40 -15.12
CA SER A 50 17.99 1.30 -13.71
C SER A 50 16.84 0.71 -12.89
N ASP A 51 17.13 0.26 -11.68
CA ASP A 51 16.10 -0.24 -10.77
C ASP A 51 15.12 0.86 -10.37
N SER A 52 15.62 2.08 -10.17
CA SER A 52 14.81 3.26 -9.87
C SER A 52 13.84 3.59 -11.01
N GLU A 53 14.28 3.51 -12.27
CA GLU A 53 13.41 3.69 -13.44
C GLU A 53 12.34 2.58 -13.50
N ILE A 54 12.69 1.33 -13.23
CA ILE A 54 11.74 0.20 -13.19
C ILE A 54 10.65 0.43 -12.12
N ILE A 55 11.07 0.84 -10.92
CA ILE A 55 10.13 1.11 -9.81
C ILE A 55 9.25 2.31 -10.16
N THR A 56 9.83 3.39 -10.68
CA THR A 56 9.08 4.60 -11.09
C THR A 56 8.02 4.27 -12.14
N ILE A 57 8.38 3.57 -13.22
CA ILE A 57 7.41 3.14 -14.24
C ILE A 57 6.31 2.28 -13.61
N ALA A 58 6.66 1.39 -12.68
CA ALA A 58 5.68 0.54 -12.01
C ALA A 58 4.69 1.34 -11.15
N LEU A 59 5.18 2.32 -10.35
CA LEU A 59 4.35 3.16 -9.49
C LEU A 59 3.39 4.03 -10.30
N CYS A 60 3.92 4.73 -11.32
CA CYS A 60 3.11 5.59 -12.18
C CYS A 60 2.00 4.81 -12.89
N GLY A 61 2.25 3.54 -13.24
CA GLY A 61 1.24 2.67 -13.84
C GLY A 61 0.09 2.31 -12.93
N GLU A 62 0.32 2.21 -11.63
CA GLU A 62 -0.76 1.96 -10.66
C GLU A 62 -1.66 3.19 -10.46
N LEU A 63 -1.15 4.39 -10.72
CA LEU A 63 -1.88 5.66 -10.55
C LEU A 63 -2.75 6.04 -11.75
N VAL A 64 -2.31 5.73 -12.97
CA VAL A 64 -3.02 6.13 -14.20
C VAL A 64 -4.31 5.33 -14.46
N GLY A 65 -4.54 4.23 -13.69
CA GLY A 65 -5.73 3.40 -13.86
C GLY A 65 -5.67 2.45 -15.06
N ILE A 66 -4.49 2.24 -15.64
CA ILE A 66 -4.27 1.24 -16.70
C ILE A 66 -3.85 -0.08 -16.07
N ASP A 67 -4.80 -0.91 -15.67
CA ASP A 67 -4.55 -2.17 -14.96
C ASP A 67 -3.72 -3.19 -15.74
N SER A 68 -3.81 -3.19 -17.05
CA SER A 68 -3.04 -4.09 -17.90
C SER A 68 -1.59 -3.63 -18.02
N GLU A 69 -0.65 -4.41 -17.47
CA GLU A 69 0.78 -4.16 -17.62
C GLU A 69 1.21 -3.99 -19.10
N ASN A 70 0.61 -4.79 -19.98
CA ASN A 70 0.92 -4.69 -21.41
C ASN A 70 0.46 -3.34 -22.00
N ALA A 71 -0.75 -2.91 -21.65
CA ALA A 71 -1.28 -1.63 -22.11
C ALA A 71 -0.47 -0.46 -21.53
N TRP A 72 -0.16 -0.50 -20.22
CA TRP A 72 0.65 0.51 -19.58
C TRP A 72 2.06 0.61 -20.18
N PHE A 73 2.75 -0.51 -20.35
CA PHE A 73 4.08 -0.52 -20.94
C PHE A 73 4.10 0.01 -22.38
N SER A 74 3.05 -0.32 -23.16
CA SER A 74 2.88 0.22 -24.50
C SER A 74 2.60 1.73 -24.49
N PHE A 75 1.85 2.20 -23.52
CA PHE A 75 1.56 3.63 -23.32
C PHE A 75 2.84 4.40 -22.96
N VAL A 76 3.66 3.90 -22.04
CA VAL A 76 4.98 4.49 -21.72
C VAL A 76 5.87 4.54 -22.95
N LYS A 77 5.95 3.42 -23.71
CA LYS A 77 6.75 3.37 -24.93
C LYS A 77 6.32 4.40 -25.97
N LYS A 78 5.03 4.70 -26.08
CA LYS A 78 4.49 5.65 -27.05
C LYS A 78 4.64 7.11 -26.60
N ASN A 79 4.38 7.41 -25.33
CA ASN A 79 4.23 8.78 -24.85
C ASN A 79 5.43 9.30 -24.05
N TYR A 80 6.15 8.42 -23.34
CA TYR A 80 7.23 8.80 -22.41
C TYR A 80 8.58 8.15 -22.74
N ARG A 81 8.78 7.76 -24.00
CA ARG A 81 10.05 7.16 -24.41
C ARG A 81 11.24 8.14 -24.28
N HIS A 82 11.00 9.43 -24.37
CA HIS A 82 12.04 10.46 -24.20
C HIS A 82 12.55 10.51 -22.75
N LEU A 83 11.72 10.19 -21.75
CA LEU A 83 12.14 10.05 -20.35
C LEU A 83 12.88 8.72 -20.12
N PHE A 84 12.59 7.68 -20.90
CA PHE A 84 13.18 6.35 -20.80
C PHE A 84 13.78 5.90 -22.15
N PRO A 85 14.88 6.56 -22.60
CA PRO A 85 15.41 6.33 -23.95
C PRO A 85 15.88 4.90 -24.19
N GLN A 86 16.35 4.23 -23.14
CA GLN A 86 16.79 2.83 -23.18
C GLN A 86 15.73 1.83 -22.70
N LEU A 87 14.45 2.11 -22.97
CA LEU A 87 13.36 1.24 -22.52
C LEU A 87 13.62 -0.22 -22.91
N CYS A 88 13.61 -1.11 -21.93
CA CYS A 88 13.84 -2.55 -22.11
C CYS A 88 12.62 -3.28 -22.71
N SER A 89 12.69 -4.58 -22.91
CA SER A 89 11.51 -5.36 -23.28
C SER A 89 10.52 -5.47 -22.09
N ARG A 90 9.22 -5.55 -22.39
CA ARG A 90 8.18 -5.75 -21.36
C ARG A 90 8.45 -6.98 -20.47
N SER A 91 8.93 -8.07 -21.04
CA SER A 91 9.25 -9.29 -20.29
C SER A 91 10.41 -9.06 -19.32
N ARG A 92 11.42 -8.26 -19.69
CA ARG A 92 12.50 -7.87 -18.79
C ARG A 92 11.98 -6.96 -17.69
N PHE A 93 11.21 -5.93 -18.04
CA PHE A 93 10.55 -5.05 -17.08
C PHE A 93 9.78 -5.84 -16.02
N ASN A 94 8.90 -6.75 -16.43
CA ASN A 94 8.08 -7.56 -15.52
C ASN A 94 8.92 -8.43 -14.58
N ARG A 95 9.96 -9.09 -15.11
CA ARG A 95 10.86 -9.92 -14.29
C ARG A 95 11.62 -9.10 -13.27
N THR A 96 12.20 -7.97 -13.69
CA THR A 96 12.97 -7.10 -12.80
C THR A 96 12.08 -6.47 -11.74
N ARG A 97 10.91 -5.95 -12.12
CA ARG A 97 9.93 -5.41 -11.16
C ARG A 97 9.56 -6.43 -10.07
N ARG A 98 9.32 -7.69 -10.43
CA ARG A 98 9.01 -8.75 -9.45
C ARG A 98 10.22 -9.09 -8.57
N ALA A 99 11.42 -9.10 -9.12
CA ALA A 99 12.64 -9.32 -8.35
C ALA A 99 12.92 -8.18 -7.36
N LEU A 100 12.50 -6.96 -7.67
CA LEU A 100 12.64 -5.77 -6.82
C LEU A 100 11.53 -5.62 -5.77
N MET A 101 10.58 -6.56 -5.65
CA MET A 101 9.43 -6.43 -4.76
C MET A 101 9.84 -6.13 -3.30
N GLN A 102 10.78 -6.88 -2.74
CA GLN A 102 11.25 -6.68 -1.37
C GLN A 102 11.97 -5.34 -1.21
N THR A 103 12.76 -4.95 -2.20
CA THR A 103 13.41 -3.63 -2.22
C THR A 103 12.36 -2.52 -2.27
N THR A 104 11.35 -2.66 -3.13
CA THR A 104 10.24 -1.69 -3.21
C THR A 104 9.48 -1.57 -1.89
N GLU A 105 9.25 -2.68 -1.19
CA GLU A 105 8.66 -2.68 0.15
C GLU A 105 9.55 -1.95 1.17
N LEU A 106 10.85 -2.20 1.15
CA LEU A 106 11.79 -1.46 1.98
C LEU A 106 11.75 0.05 1.69
N LEU A 107 11.73 0.45 0.42
CA LEU A 107 11.60 1.87 0.04
C LEU A 107 10.28 2.47 0.53
N ARG A 108 9.18 1.70 0.51
CA ARG A 108 7.90 2.13 1.06
C ARG A 108 8.00 2.46 2.56
N GLN A 109 8.64 1.60 3.33
CA GLN A 109 8.86 1.82 4.77
C GLN A 109 9.76 3.04 4.99
N LYS A 110 10.83 3.17 4.20
CA LYS A 110 11.79 4.28 4.32
C LYS A 110 11.21 5.62 3.85
N LEU A 111 10.30 5.63 2.91
CA LEU A 111 9.58 6.83 2.49
C LEU A 111 8.96 7.55 3.70
N LEU A 112 8.23 6.82 4.55
CA LEU A 112 7.54 7.41 5.69
C LEU A 112 8.51 7.90 6.79
N SER A 113 9.66 7.24 6.97
CA SER A 113 10.65 7.63 7.98
C SER A 113 11.56 8.79 7.53
N ASP A 114 11.66 9.02 6.23
CA ASP A 114 12.62 9.96 5.64
C ASP A 114 11.98 11.27 5.14
N PHE A 115 10.67 11.23 4.89
CA PHE A 115 9.89 12.41 4.51
C PHE A 115 9.55 13.26 5.74
N PRO A 116 9.55 14.60 5.60
CA PRO A 116 9.23 15.52 6.70
C PRO A 116 7.72 15.61 6.93
N VAL A 117 7.04 14.47 7.01
CA VAL A 117 5.60 14.43 7.30
C VAL A 117 5.37 14.02 8.74
N PRO A 118 4.50 14.70 9.49
CA PRO A 118 4.15 14.29 10.83
C PRO A 118 3.41 12.96 10.77
N ILE A 119 3.90 11.96 11.48
CA ILE A 119 3.24 10.65 11.62
C ILE A 119 2.79 10.51 13.07
N SER A 120 1.49 10.37 13.25
CA SER A 120 0.88 10.15 14.55
C SER A 120 1.25 8.77 15.11
N PRO A 121 1.43 8.63 16.44
CA PRO A 121 1.57 7.33 17.09
C PRO A 121 0.22 6.57 17.17
N TYR A 122 -0.84 7.13 16.63
CA TYR A 122 -2.16 6.51 16.57
C TYR A 122 -2.39 5.91 15.19
N CYS A 123 -2.66 4.61 15.15
CA CYS A 123 -2.99 3.89 13.94
C CYS A 123 -4.41 3.33 14.02
N ILE A 124 -5.01 3.12 12.87
CA ILE A 124 -6.29 2.44 12.72
C ILE A 124 -6.03 1.16 11.95
N ILE A 125 -6.56 0.03 12.44
CA ILE A 125 -6.53 -1.22 11.71
C ILE A 125 -7.88 -1.53 11.09
N ASP A 126 -7.84 -2.00 9.86
CA ASP A 126 -8.99 -2.61 9.18
C ASP A 126 -8.50 -3.52 8.05
N SER A 127 -9.43 -4.22 7.39
CA SER A 127 -9.12 -5.12 6.29
C SER A 127 -10.07 -4.95 5.11
N PHE A 128 -9.58 -5.27 3.90
CA PHE A 128 -10.42 -5.32 2.72
C PHE A 128 -10.20 -6.60 1.91
N PRO A 129 -11.23 -7.06 1.15
CA PRO A 129 -11.13 -8.26 0.34
C PRO A 129 -10.24 -8.07 -0.87
N LEU A 130 -9.46 -9.09 -1.23
CA LEU A 130 -8.62 -9.14 -2.42
C LEU A 130 -8.99 -10.38 -3.24
N ALA A 131 -10.00 -10.25 -4.09
CA ALA A 131 -10.48 -11.34 -4.93
C ALA A 131 -9.48 -11.61 -6.08
N VAL A 132 -9.10 -12.89 -6.26
CA VAL A 132 -8.13 -13.29 -7.31
C VAL A 132 -8.81 -13.78 -8.59
N CYS A 133 -10.10 -14.07 -8.54
CA CYS A 133 -10.89 -14.46 -9.71
C CYS A 133 -12.40 -14.25 -9.46
N LYS A 134 -13.21 -14.32 -10.52
CA LYS A 134 -14.67 -14.38 -10.39
C LYS A 134 -15.06 -15.61 -9.58
N PHE A 135 -16.02 -15.50 -8.65
CA PHE A 135 -16.41 -16.54 -7.72
C PHE A 135 -16.68 -17.90 -8.41
N GLY A 136 -17.44 -17.93 -9.50
CA GLY A 136 -17.71 -19.16 -10.25
C GLY A 136 -16.48 -19.89 -10.83
N ARG A 137 -15.31 -19.20 -10.89
CA ARG A 137 -14.03 -19.79 -11.33
C ARG A 137 -13.15 -20.25 -10.17
N ALA A 138 -13.52 -20.02 -8.93
CA ALA A 138 -12.70 -20.29 -7.74
C ALA A 138 -12.18 -21.74 -7.68
N ARG A 139 -13.05 -22.72 -7.98
CA ARG A 139 -12.68 -24.15 -7.97
C ARG A 139 -11.56 -24.51 -8.94
N TYR A 140 -11.38 -23.76 -10.01
CA TYR A 140 -10.35 -23.98 -11.03
C TYR A 140 -9.09 -23.12 -10.82
N CYS A 141 -9.08 -22.24 -9.85
CA CYS A 141 -8.00 -21.29 -9.58
C CYS A 141 -6.86 -21.95 -8.79
N LYS A 142 -6.18 -22.95 -9.38
CA LYS A 142 -5.14 -23.75 -8.72
C LYS A 142 -3.94 -22.90 -8.30
N VAL A 143 -3.49 -21.94 -9.13
CA VAL A 143 -2.30 -21.13 -8.87
C VAL A 143 -2.38 -20.41 -7.53
N PHE A 144 -3.47 -19.73 -7.26
CA PHE A 144 -3.62 -18.99 -6.00
C PHE A 144 -4.00 -19.90 -4.83
N ARG A 145 -4.75 -20.98 -5.08
CA ARG A 145 -5.06 -21.99 -4.07
C ARG A 145 -3.79 -22.62 -3.49
N ASN A 146 -2.80 -22.93 -4.34
CA ASN A 146 -1.51 -23.48 -3.91
C ASN A 146 -0.68 -22.48 -3.08
N HIS A 147 -1.08 -21.21 -3.05
CA HIS A 147 -0.49 -20.14 -2.22
C HIS A 147 -1.45 -19.66 -1.12
N GLY A 148 -2.37 -20.51 -0.68
CA GLY A 148 -3.21 -20.24 0.49
C GLY A 148 -4.47 -19.41 0.20
N ALA A 149 -4.82 -19.12 -1.07
CA ALA A 149 -6.08 -18.44 -1.35
C ALA A 149 -7.29 -19.30 -0.90
N ASP A 150 -8.25 -18.68 -0.24
CA ASP A 150 -9.41 -19.33 0.33
C ASP A 150 -10.70 -18.52 0.15
N TYR A 151 -11.81 -19.04 0.61
CA TYR A 151 -13.11 -18.38 0.58
C TYR A 151 -13.25 -17.43 1.77
N GLY A 152 -13.65 -16.20 1.50
CA GLY A 152 -13.97 -15.20 2.51
C GLY A 152 -15.33 -14.58 2.27
N LYS A 153 -15.88 -13.97 3.32
CA LYS A 153 -17.13 -13.21 3.27
C LYS A 153 -16.83 -11.73 3.45
N CYS A 154 -17.44 -10.90 2.63
CA CYS A 154 -17.42 -9.44 2.79
C CYS A 154 -18.83 -9.00 3.27
N PRO A 155 -19.05 -8.79 4.59
CA PRO A 155 -20.37 -8.47 5.11
C PRO A 155 -20.96 -7.17 4.57
N SER A 156 -20.11 -6.15 4.36
CA SER A 156 -20.51 -4.84 3.83
C SER A 156 -21.06 -4.92 2.40
N LYS A 157 -20.55 -5.84 1.58
CA LYS A 157 -21.01 -6.10 0.20
C LYS A 157 -21.98 -7.25 0.08
N LYS A 158 -22.23 -7.99 1.19
CA LYS A 158 -23.04 -9.23 1.22
C LYS A 158 -22.56 -10.26 0.20
N GLU A 159 -21.26 -10.32 -0.06
CA GLU A 159 -20.66 -11.18 -1.08
C GLU A 159 -19.70 -12.20 -0.45
N THR A 160 -19.63 -13.37 -1.08
CA THR A 160 -18.56 -14.35 -0.86
C THR A 160 -17.55 -14.22 -2.00
N TYR A 161 -16.28 -14.20 -1.68
CA TYR A 161 -15.21 -14.12 -2.67
C TYR A 161 -14.17 -15.22 -2.45
N PHE A 162 -13.31 -15.44 -3.43
CA PHE A 162 -12.17 -16.35 -3.34
C PHE A 162 -10.88 -15.57 -3.56
N GLY A 163 -9.96 -15.66 -2.61
CA GLY A 163 -8.69 -14.94 -2.66
C GLY A 163 -8.06 -14.74 -1.29
N TYR A 164 -7.70 -13.50 -1.03
CA TYR A 164 -6.99 -13.07 0.17
C TYR A 164 -7.73 -11.93 0.86
N LYS A 165 -7.32 -11.62 2.07
CA LYS A 165 -7.69 -10.43 2.81
C LYS A 165 -6.42 -9.59 3.01
N VAL A 166 -6.53 -8.29 2.82
CA VAL A 166 -5.44 -7.36 3.09
C VAL A 166 -5.77 -6.62 4.39
N HIS A 167 -4.96 -6.83 5.40
CA HIS A 167 -5.01 -6.07 6.65
C HIS A 167 -4.06 -4.90 6.53
N ALA A 168 -4.42 -3.73 7.02
CA ALA A 168 -3.55 -2.55 6.97
C ALA A 168 -3.62 -1.73 8.25
N LEU A 169 -2.46 -1.23 8.68
CA LEU A 169 -2.32 -0.19 9.70
C LEU A 169 -2.20 1.17 9.01
N ILE A 170 -3.07 2.08 9.39
CA ILE A 170 -3.22 3.38 8.74
C ILE A 170 -3.13 4.46 9.81
N THR A 171 -2.26 5.46 9.64
CA THR A 171 -2.15 6.59 10.56
C THR A 171 -3.36 7.51 10.48
N LEU A 172 -3.50 8.43 11.43
CA LEU A 172 -4.57 9.42 11.40
C LEU A 172 -4.45 10.38 10.21
N GLU A 173 -3.25 10.57 9.67
CA GLU A 173 -2.97 11.36 8.47
C GLU A 173 -3.30 10.59 7.18
N GLY A 174 -3.56 9.28 7.26
CA GLY A 174 -3.95 8.43 6.14
C GLY A 174 -2.81 7.60 5.52
N TYR A 175 -1.59 7.66 6.04
CA TYR A 175 -0.48 6.82 5.55
C TYR A 175 -0.66 5.36 5.95
N ILE A 176 -0.38 4.45 5.03
CA ILE A 176 -0.35 3.02 5.29
C ILE A 176 1.05 2.65 5.78
N THR A 177 1.19 2.43 7.09
CA THR A 177 2.49 2.10 7.73
C THR A 177 2.87 0.64 7.57
N ALA A 178 1.90 -0.26 7.69
CA ALA A 178 2.08 -1.70 7.49
C ALA A 178 0.85 -2.31 6.79
N PHE A 179 1.05 -3.37 6.06
CA PHE A 179 -0.03 -4.20 5.52
C PHE A 179 0.42 -5.65 5.39
N GLU A 180 -0.54 -6.57 5.50
CA GLU A 180 -0.32 -8.01 5.39
C GLU A 180 -1.38 -8.64 4.50
N ILE A 181 -1.00 -9.69 3.75
CA ILE A 181 -1.87 -10.45 2.86
C ILE A 181 -2.08 -11.83 3.46
N THR A 182 -3.27 -12.09 3.97
CA THR A 182 -3.65 -13.39 4.55
C THR A 182 -4.67 -14.12 3.68
N PRO A 183 -4.84 -15.45 3.81
CA PRO A 183 -5.99 -16.15 3.26
C PRO A 183 -7.31 -15.45 3.61
N ALA A 184 -8.29 -15.45 2.70
CA ALA A 184 -9.55 -14.73 2.93
C ALA A 184 -10.36 -15.24 4.15
N SER A 185 -10.10 -16.46 4.61
CA SER A 185 -10.71 -17.07 5.81
C SER A 185 -10.04 -16.66 7.12
N THR A 186 -8.87 -16.03 7.09
CA THR A 186 -8.12 -15.64 8.29
C THR A 186 -8.92 -14.68 9.17
N ASP A 187 -8.87 -14.92 10.49
CA ASP A 187 -9.52 -14.03 11.48
C ASP A 187 -8.78 -12.67 11.51
N ASP A 188 -9.52 -11.59 11.70
CA ASP A 188 -8.94 -10.24 11.73
C ASP A 188 -7.92 -10.05 12.87
N ARG A 189 -8.09 -10.78 13.98
CA ARG A 189 -7.16 -10.77 15.11
C ARG A 189 -5.80 -11.38 14.79
N GLU A 190 -5.77 -12.43 13.94
CA GLU A 190 -4.52 -13.01 13.44
C GLU A 190 -3.79 -11.99 12.54
N GLY A 191 -4.52 -11.36 11.63
CA GLY A 191 -3.94 -10.30 10.78
C GLY A 191 -3.35 -9.13 11.58
N LEU A 192 -3.92 -8.77 12.73
CA LEU A 192 -3.31 -7.77 13.60
C LEU A 192 -2.01 -8.27 14.22
N ARG A 193 -1.94 -9.53 14.70
CA ARG A 193 -0.70 -10.10 15.25
C ARG A 193 0.43 -10.05 14.25
N ASP A 194 0.16 -10.47 13.02
CA ASP A 194 1.16 -10.49 11.94
C ASP A 194 1.65 -9.07 11.60
N LEU A 195 0.74 -8.08 11.61
CA LEU A 195 1.08 -6.68 11.29
C LEU A 195 1.93 -5.99 12.34
N VAL A 196 1.76 -6.34 13.62
CA VAL A 196 2.46 -5.68 14.74
C VAL A 196 3.67 -6.46 15.22
N ASP A 197 3.98 -7.58 14.60
CA ASP A 197 5.19 -8.34 14.92
C ASP A 197 6.42 -7.42 14.82
N ASN A 198 7.19 -7.35 15.91
CA ASN A 198 8.34 -6.44 16.06
C ASN A 198 8.00 -4.92 16.08
N CYS A 199 6.75 -4.55 16.29
CA CYS A 199 6.32 -3.16 16.51
C CYS A 199 6.03 -2.89 18.00
N SER A 200 6.19 -1.64 18.44
CA SER A 200 5.87 -1.24 19.82
C SER A 200 5.61 0.27 19.95
N ASN A 201 5.07 0.69 21.10
CA ASN A 201 4.93 2.10 21.47
C ASN A 201 3.97 2.92 20.60
N PHE A 202 2.83 2.33 20.23
CA PHE A 202 1.77 3.04 19.51
C PHE A 202 0.37 2.57 19.95
N THR A 203 -0.64 3.30 19.50
CA THR A 203 -2.04 3.02 19.82
C THR A 203 -2.77 2.56 18.56
N VAL A 204 -3.54 1.47 18.67
CA VAL A 204 -4.36 0.91 17.59
C VAL A 204 -5.83 1.11 17.88
N LEU A 205 -6.53 1.77 16.98
CA LEU A 205 -7.98 1.84 16.95
C LEU A 205 -8.54 0.76 16.03
N ALA A 206 -9.49 -0.04 16.49
CA ALA A 206 -9.97 -1.20 15.77
C ALA A 206 -11.49 -1.35 15.82
N ASP A 207 -12.05 -2.14 14.89
CA ASP A 207 -13.46 -2.54 14.90
C ASP A 207 -13.74 -3.67 15.90
N LYS A 208 -15.00 -4.03 16.00
CA LYS A 208 -15.55 -5.12 16.83
C LYS A 208 -14.95 -6.49 16.50
N GLY A 209 -14.42 -6.68 15.28
CA GLY A 209 -13.73 -7.89 14.87
C GLY A 209 -12.43 -8.16 15.65
N TYR A 210 -11.82 -7.11 16.21
CA TYR A 210 -10.55 -7.18 16.95
C TYR A 210 -10.72 -7.27 18.47
N VAL A 211 -11.95 -7.53 18.96
CA VAL A 211 -12.21 -7.68 20.40
C VAL A 211 -11.74 -9.06 20.88
N GLY A 212 -10.94 -9.10 21.96
CA GLY A 212 -10.50 -10.32 22.63
C GLY A 212 -9.58 -10.00 23.80
N GLU A 213 -9.84 -10.57 24.99
CA GLU A 213 -9.01 -10.33 26.18
C GLU A 213 -7.58 -10.78 25.95
N ARG A 214 -7.39 -11.97 25.40
CA ARG A 214 -6.06 -12.49 25.07
C ARG A 214 -5.30 -11.57 24.09
N LEU A 215 -5.97 -11.11 23.04
CA LEU A 215 -5.38 -10.18 22.08
C LEU A 215 -4.96 -8.86 22.77
N MET A 216 -5.80 -8.33 23.65
CA MET A 216 -5.47 -7.10 24.38
C MET A 216 -4.24 -7.28 25.28
N GLN A 217 -4.11 -8.43 25.96
CA GLN A 217 -2.94 -8.75 26.77
C GLN A 217 -1.67 -8.88 25.93
N GLU A 218 -1.74 -9.64 24.82
CA GLU A 218 -0.62 -9.78 23.87
C GLU A 218 -0.15 -8.43 23.31
N MET A 219 -1.08 -7.53 22.97
CA MET A 219 -0.74 -6.16 22.54
C MET A 219 -0.09 -5.34 23.66
N GLN A 220 -0.61 -5.43 24.88
CA GLN A 220 -0.07 -4.71 26.01
C GLN A 220 1.36 -5.17 26.38
N GLU A 221 1.68 -6.45 26.25
CA GLU A 221 3.04 -7.00 26.42
C GLU A 221 4.04 -6.38 25.43
N GLN A 222 3.57 -5.99 24.24
CA GLN A 222 4.36 -5.29 23.21
C GLN A 222 4.32 -3.76 23.35
N ASN A 223 3.77 -3.22 24.45
CA ASN A 223 3.52 -1.78 24.64
C ASN A 223 2.62 -1.16 23.55
N ILE A 224 1.64 -1.92 23.06
CA ILE A 224 0.64 -1.46 22.11
C ILE A 224 -0.70 -1.31 22.81
N CYS A 225 -1.29 -0.12 22.78
CA CYS A 225 -2.61 0.15 23.32
C CYS A 225 -3.69 -0.16 22.29
N LEU A 226 -4.44 -1.26 22.47
CA LEU A 226 -5.53 -1.63 21.55
C LEU A 226 -6.88 -1.11 22.05
N PHE A 227 -7.50 -0.21 21.27
CA PHE A 227 -8.87 0.31 21.50
C PHE A 227 -9.83 -0.27 20.46
N ALA A 228 -10.34 -1.47 20.72
CA ALA A 228 -11.37 -2.07 19.86
C ALA A 228 -12.78 -1.63 20.28
N LEU A 229 -13.65 -1.36 19.31
CA LEU A 229 -15.06 -1.08 19.56
C LEU A 229 -15.74 -2.33 20.14
N LYS A 230 -16.27 -2.23 21.35
CA LYS A 230 -16.98 -3.34 21.98
C LYS A 230 -18.37 -3.53 21.35
N ARG A 231 -18.88 -4.78 21.38
CA ARG A 231 -20.24 -5.08 20.91
C ARG A 231 -21.27 -4.40 21.82
N SER A 232 -22.45 -4.10 21.30
CA SER A 232 -23.53 -3.41 22.04
C SER A 232 -23.98 -4.16 23.29
N ASN A 233 -23.86 -5.48 23.29
CA ASN A 233 -24.21 -6.37 24.43
C ASN A 233 -23.02 -6.62 25.39
N SER A 234 -21.92 -5.94 25.25
CA SER A 234 -20.78 -6.06 26.18
C SER A 234 -21.15 -5.50 27.55
N LYS A 235 -20.80 -6.23 28.63
CA LYS A 235 -21.02 -5.81 30.02
C LYS A 235 -20.26 -4.52 30.35
N GLU A 236 -19.05 -4.36 29.78
CA GLU A 236 -18.24 -3.16 29.86
C GLU A 236 -18.15 -2.50 28.50
N ASN A 237 -18.33 -1.20 28.46
CA ASN A 237 -18.24 -0.45 27.21
C ASN A 237 -17.46 0.85 27.42
N TRP A 238 -16.86 1.36 26.36
CA TRP A 238 -16.22 2.67 26.37
C TRP A 238 -17.24 3.77 26.67
N THR A 239 -16.81 4.87 27.28
CA THR A 239 -17.64 6.06 27.43
C THR A 239 -18.16 6.55 26.06
N LYS A 240 -19.27 7.28 26.06
CA LYS A 240 -19.86 7.82 24.83
C LYS A 240 -18.85 8.67 24.02
N SER A 241 -18.06 9.48 24.69
CA SER A 241 -17.02 10.34 24.09
C SER A 241 -15.91 9.52 23.41
N VAL A 242 -15.39 8.48 24.06
CA VAL A 242 -14.36 7.60 23.48
C VAL A 242 -14.90 6.85 22.28
N ARG A 243 -16.12 6.32 22.35
CA ARG A 243 -16.76 5.67 21.19
C ARG A 243 -16.90 6.63 20.01
N GLN A 244 -17.36 7.85 20.24
CA GLN A 244 -17.49 8.86 19.19
C GLN A 244 -16.14 9.20 18.56
N LEU A 245 -15.07 9.31 19.36
CA LEU A 245 -13.72 9.55 18.86
C LEU A 245 -13.26 8.41 17.96
N ILE A 246 -13.39 7.15 18.42
CA ILE A 246 -13.02 5.97 17.62
C ILE A 246 -13.82 5.95 16.30
N PHE A 247 -15.13 6.17 16.32
CA PHE A 247 -15.95 6.24 15.11
C PHE A 247 -15.50 7.33 14.16
N LYS A 248 -15.19 8.53 14.67
CA LYS A 248 -14.72 9.66 13.85
C LYS A 248 -13.41 9.31 13.14
N GLN A 249 -12.47 8.74 13.87
CA GLN A 249 -11.16 8.39 13.31
C GLN A 249 -11.25 7.22 12.31
N ARG A 250 -12.11 6.23 12.56
CA ARG A 250 -12.29 5.10 11.64
C ARG A 250 -12.79 5.48 10.25
N ARG A 251 -13.50 6.60 10.09
CA ARG A 251 -13.88 7.11 8.75
C ARG A 251 -12.68 7.35 7.84
N ARG A 252 -11.50 7.60 8.40
CA ARG A 252 -10.26 7.74 7.63
C ARG A 252 -9.89 6.45 6.91
N VAL A 253 -10.00 5.30 7.59
CA VAL A 253 -9.76 3.98 6.98
C VAL A 253 -10.70 3.75 5.81
N GLU A 254 -11.97 4.07 5.96
CA GLU A 254 -12.95 3.93 4.88
C GLU A 254 -12.57 4.79 3.67
N THR A 255 -12.08 6.02 3.91
CA THR A 255 -11.56 6.89 2.85
C THR A 255 -10.32 6.28 2.17
N VAL A 256 -9.34 5.84 2.95
CA VAL A 256 -8.10 5.21 2.43
C VAL A 256 -8.43 3.96 1.61
N PHE A 257 -9.29 3.08 2.12
CA PHE A 257 -9.68 1.88 1.40
C PHE A 257 -10.50 2.19 0.14
N SER A 258 -11.39 3.17 0.20
CA SER A 258 -12.12 3.64 -0.98
C SER A 258 -11.17 4.14 -2.08
N GLN A 259 -10.11 4.87 -1.71
CA GLN A 259 -9.09 5.32 -2.65
C GLN A 259 -8.25 4.17 -3.21
N LEU A 260 -7.78 3.25 -2.34
CA LEU A 260 -7.02 2.08 -2.78
C LEU A 260 -7.85 1.18 -3.71
N THR A 261 -9.10 0.91 -3.36
CA THR A 261 -9.95 -0.01 -4.12
C THR A 261 -10.58 0.66 -5.34
N GLY A 262 -11.03 1.91 -5.22
CA GLY A 262 -11.68 2.65 -6.30
C GLY A 262 -10.72 3.32 -7.27
N GLN A 263 -9.68 4.01 -6.77
CA GLN A 263 -8.76 4.77 -7.63
C GLN A 263 -7.53 3.97 -8.07
N LEU A 264 -7.06 3.01 -7.25
CA LEU A 264 -5.92 2.17 -7.56
C LEU A 264 -6.30 0.72 -7.86
N ASN A 265 -7.58 0.36 -7.91
CA ASN A 265 -8.07 -1.01 -8.18
C ASN A 265 -7.42 -2.10 -7.31
N ALA A 266 -7.23 -1.84 -6.00
CA ALA A 266 -6.54 -2.78 -5.11
C ALA A 266 -7.34 -4.07 -4.86
N GLU A 267 -8.66 -4.08 -5.00
CA GLU A 267 -9.49 -5.29 -4.87
C GLU A 267 -9.43 -6.22 -6.10
N ARG A 268 -9.03 -5.72 -7.26
CA ARG A 268 -9.01 -6.47 -8.53
C ARG A 268 -7.64 -6.41 -9.20
N VAL A 269 -6.64 -6.89 -8.51
CA VAL A 269 -5.28 -6.95 -9.06
C VAL A 269 -5.22 -8.01 -10.16
N LEU A 270 -4.97 -7.58 -11.41
CA LEU A 270 -4.85 -8.48 -12.56
C LEU A 270 -3.50 -9.21 -12.55
N ALA A 271 -3.29 -10.10 -11.57
CA ALA A 271 -2.09 -10.91 -11.45
C ALA A 271 -2.37 -12.36 -11.88
N LYS A 272 -1.34 -13.01 -12.43
CA LYS A 272 -1.38 -14.43 -12.82
C LYS A 272 -0.54 -15.33 -11.90
N SER A 273 0.07 -14.77 -10.85
CA SER A 273 0.84 -15.47 -9.84
C SER A 273 0.77 -14.73 -8.51
N PHE A 274 0.98 -15.43 -7.41
CA PHE A 274 0.99 -14.84 -6.07
C PHE A 274 2.08 -13.76 -5.93
N GLN A 275 3.31 -14.03 -6.36
CA GLN A 275 4.37 -13.02 -6.37
C GLN A 275 3.98 -11.77 -7.19
N GLY A 276 3.32 -11.94 -8.33
CA GLY A 276 2.83 -10.81 -9.13
C GLY A 276 1.75 -10.02 -8.42
N LEU A 277 0.87 -10.68 -7.66
CA LEU A 277 -0.15 -10.07 -6.81
C LEU A 277 0.51 -9.20 -5.72
N CYS A 278 1.42 -9.78 -4.94
CA CYS A 278 2.15 -9.08 -3.89
C CYS A 278 2.93 -7.89 -4.45
N THR A 279 3.66 -8.08 -5.57
CA THR A 279 4.41 -6.99 -6.23
C THR A 279 3.50 -5.82 -6.58
N ARG A 280 2.33 -6.08 -7.16
CA ARG A 280 1.39 -5.01 -7.51
C ARG A 280 0.80 -4.33 -6.29
N LEU A 281 0.50 -5.07 -5.23
CA LEU A 281 -0.03 -4.48 -4.00
C LEU A 281 1.02 -3.58 -3.33
N VAL A 282 2.28 -4.02 -3.22
CA VAL A 282 3.39 -3.19 -2.73
C VAL A 282 3.50 -1.89 -3.53
N ASN A 283 3.45 -1.98 -4.87
CA ASN A 283 3.50 -0.80 -5.73
C ASN A 283 2.30 0.14 -5.50
N LYS A 284 1.08 -0.39 -5.33
CA LYS A 284 -0.12 0.42 -5.07
C LYS A 284 -0.02 1.15 -3.73
N VAL A 285 0.46 0.48 -2.69
CA VAL A 285 0.61 1.08 -1.36
C VAL A 285 1.72 2.13 -1.36
N LEU A 286 2.86 1.85 -2.00
CA LEU A 286 3.93 2.85 -2.15
C LEU A 286 3.46 4.06 -2.97
N ALA A 287 2.79 3.84 -4.09
CA ALA A 287 2.24 4.92 -4.92
C ALA A 287 1.22 5.76 -4.15
N TYR A 288 0.35 5.13 -3.37
CA TYR A 288 -0.61 5.79 -2.50
C TYR A 288 0.09 6.68 -1.45
N ASN A 289 1.04 6.13 -0.69
CA ASN A 289 1.79 6.87 0.32
C ASN A 289 2.59 8.02 -0.30
N LEU A 290 3.17 7.82 -1.48
CA LEU A 290 3.90 8.85 -2.21
C LEU A 290 2.98 10.02 -2.60
N CYS A 291 1.77 9.73 -3.10
CA CYS A 291 0.80 10.78 -3.44
C CYS A 291 0.42 11.61 -2.21
N ILE A 292 0.14 10.98 -1.06
CA ILE A 292 -0.16 11.71 0.17
C ILE A 292 1.03 12.57 0.60
N ALA A 293 2.25 12.01 0.55
CA ALA A 293 3.46 12.73 0.94
C ALA A 293 3.70 13.95 0.03
N LEU A 294 3.53 13.80 -1.27
CA LEU A 294 3.67 14.91 -2.22
C LEU A 294 2.57 15.97 -2.04
N ASN A 295 1.32 15.54 -1.88
CA ASN A 295 0.21 16.47 -1.62
C ASN A 295 0.44 17.26 -0.34
N SER A 296 0.97 16.65 0.73
CA SER A 296 1.26 17.36 1.99
C SER A 296 2.40 18.38 1.85
N ILE A 297 3.24 18.28 0.82
CA ILE A 297 4.34 19.21 0.58
C ILE A 297 3.93 20.32 -0.39
N PHE A 298 3.19 19.97 -1.45
CA PHE A 298 2.89 20.88 -2.56
C PHE A 298 1.48 21.47 -2.52
N ASN A 299 0.54 20.82 -1.81
CA ASN A 299 -0.87 21.23 -1.72
C ASN A 299 -1.29 21.36 -0.25
N GLU A 300 -1.02 22.47 0.40
CA GLU A 300 -1.57 22.76 1.72
C GLU A 300 -2.85 23.60 1.62
N PRO A 301 -3.96 23.17 2.28
CA PRO A 301 -4.13 21.97 3.09
C PRO A 301 -4.37 20.70 2.25
N CYS A 302 -3.65 19.63 2.57
CA CYS A 302 -3.80 18.34 1.89
C CYS A 302 -5.19 17.72 2.18
N GLU A 303 -6.01 17.60 1.15
CA GLU A 303 -7.30 16.90 1.25
C GLU A 303 -7.11 15.40 1.00
N LEU A 304 -7.31 14.55 2.01
CA LEU A 304 -7.19 13.10 1.90
C LEU A 304 -8.05 12.48 0.77
N GLY A 305 -9.12 13.16 0.35
CA GLY A 305 -9.97 12.73 -0.75
C GLY A 305 -9.34 12.84 -2.14
N LYS A 306 -8.30 13.64 -2.29
CA LYS A 306 -7.73 14.05 -3.58
C LYS A 306 -6.30 13.55 -3.80
N ILE A 307 -6.05 12.25 -3.59
CA ILE A 307 -4.69 11.69 -3.71
C ILE A 307 -4.06 11.88 -5.09
N LYS A 308 -4.84 12.06 -6.14
CA LYS A 308 -4.35 12.23 -7.52
C LYS A 308 -4.34 13.69 -7.99
N GLU A 309 -4.52 14.66 -7.10
CA GLU A 309 -4.62 16.08 -7.46
C GLU A 309 -3.37 16.62 -8.17
N LEU A 310 -2.19 16.07 -7.86
CA LEU A 310 -0.93 16.40 -8.54
C LEU A 310 -0.74 15.67 -9.89
N ILE A 311 -1.63 14.78 -10.27
CA ILE A 311 -1.48 13.92 -11.47
C ILE A 311 -2.48 14.30 -12.55
N PHE A 312 -3.68 14.72 -12.16
CA PHE A 312 -4.82 15.00 -13.06
C PHE A 312 -5.52 16.30 -12.69
#